data_7b3a45c77e7b1a5f8d5833db679fc8d6
#
_entry.id   7b3a45c77e7b1a5f8d5833db679fc8d6
#
_cell.length_a   1.000
_cell.length_b   1.000
_cell.length_c   1.000
_cell.angle_alpha   90.00
_cell.angle_beta   90.00
_cell.angle_gamma   90.00
#
_symmetry.space_group_name_H-M   'P 1'
#
loop_
_entity.id
_entity.type
_entity.pdbx_description
1 polymer ?
#
loop_
_entity_poly.entity_id
_entity_poly.type
_entity_poly.pdbx_seq_one_letter_code
_entity_poly.pdbx_strand_id
1 'polypeptide(L)'
;MSTQSLRFTPEESTSQNVRLLNASSSRYEGDWPSIPHSHSFTELFYVRDGHGEFLLEDEIYPISKDDLIIVNPHIRHTEISKGTPPLSYFTVGVDGLSFSFNTQKEYRIFNCKQKKKDLLFYFNSLFQELDEQSKGYEIICKHMLDVLLLQLQRITDSPFELITSQTPSRECAYIKRYLDSNYGENITLDHLAALSHLNKYYLSHRFTKYYGISPINYLTQKRIDVCKELLENSDYGISDIAHLVGFSSQSYLSQSFRKSCGMTPGTYRKLKKKGKEKG
;
A
#
# COMPACT_ATOMS: atom_id res chain seq x y z
N MET A 1 -22.99 -35.59 -33.48
CA MET A 1 -22.20 -34.87 -32.44
C MET A 1 -21.26 -33.92 -33.16
N SER A 2 -21.38 -32.61 -32.96
CA SER A 2 -20.42 -31.64 -33.51
C SER A 2 -19.33 -31.44 -32.48
N THR A 3 -18.11 -31.79 -32.78
CA THR A 3 -16.94 -31.56 -31.92
C THR A 3 -16.31 -30.23 -32.37
N GLN A 4 -16.32 -29.25 -31.49
CA GLN A 4 -15.58 -27.98 -31.67
C GLN A 4 -14.19 -28.15 -31.12
N SER A 5 -13.18 -28.14 -31.96
CA SER A 5 -11.77 -28.13 -31.50
C SER A 5 -11.25 -26.68 -31.47
N LEU A 6 -10.73 -26.27 -30.31
CA LEU A 6 -10.10 -24.96 -30.13
C LEU A 6 -8.57 -25.13 -30.18
N ARG A 7 -7.90 -24.26 -30.94
CA ARG A 7 -6.43 -24.23 -30.97
C ARG A 7 -5.92 -23.18 -30.01
N PHE A 8 -4.91 -23.53 -29.25
CA PHE A 8 -4.16 -22.65 -28.37
C PHE A 8 -2.79 -22.36 -29.00
N THR A 9 -2.48 -21.10 -29.19
CA THR A 9 -1.15 -20.63 -29.59
C THR A 9 -0.58 -19.85 -28.41
N PRO A 10 0.44 -20.33 -27.73
CA PRO A 10 1.01 -19.61 -26.59
C PRO A 10 1.71 -18.33 -27.08
N GLU A 11 1.39 -17.20 -26.44
CA GLU A 11 2.18 -15.97 -26.52
C GLU A 11 3.20 -15.98 -25.39
N GLU A 12 4.32 -15.27 -25.56
CA GLU A 12 5.34 -15.18 -24.52
C GLU A 12 4.75 -14.58 -23.24
N SER A 13 4.91 -15.28 -22.12
CA SER A 13 4.39 -14.88 -20.82
C SER A 13 5.13 -13.64 -20.32
N THR A 14 4.42 -12.54 -20.15
CA THR A 14 4.95 -11.27 -19.66
C THR A 14 5.09 -11.19 -18.12
N SER A 15 4.71 -12.24 -17.39
CA SER A 15 4.41 -12.15 -15.95
C SER A 15 5.54 -12.46 -14.97
N GLN A 16 6.78 -12.64 -15.39
CA GLN A 16 7.87 -13.04 -14.47
C GLN A 16 8.21 -12.02 -13.38
N ASN A 17 7.84 -10.75 -13.54
CA ASN A 17 8.21 -9.68 -12.61
C ASN A 17 7.04 -9.14 -11.77
N VAL A 18 5.82 -9.59 -12.00
CA VAL A 18 4.63 -9.14 -11.25
C VAL A 18 4.46 -9.97 -10.00
N ARG A 19 4.29 -9.32 -8.85
CA ARG A 19 4.18 -9.97 -7.54
C ARG A 19 2.98 -9.46 -6.75
N LEU A 20 2.23 -10.38 -6.17
CA LEU A 20 1.27 -10.08 -5.12
C LEU A 20 2.03 -9.69 -3.85
N LEU A 21 1.76 -8.50 -3.31
CA LEU A 21 2.37 -8.02 -2.07
C LEU A 21 1.47 -8.25 -0.87
N ASN A 22 0.23 -7.84 -0.99
CA ASN A 22 -0.78 -7.97 0.06
C ASN A 22 -2.17 -8.06 -0.56
N ALA A 23 -3.11 -8.56 0.22
CA ALA A 23 -4.53 -8.48 -0.08
C ALA A 23 -5.30 -8.34 1.23
N SER A 24 -6.34 -7.52 1.25
CA SER A 24 -7.20 -7.36 2.40
C SER A 24 -8.68 -7.31 2.03
N SER A 25 -9.51 -7.88 2.87
CA SER A 25 -10.96 -7.77 2.82
C SER A 25 -11.41 -6.97 4.03
N SER A 26 -11.89 -5.77 3.81
CA SER A 26 -12.20 -4.82 4.88
C SER A 26 -13.64 -4.38 4.84
N ARG A 27 -14.17 -4.05 6.01
CA ARG A 27 -15.42 -3.33 6.20
C ARG A 27 -15.12 -2.10 7.03
N TYR A 28 -15.51 -0.95 6.52
CA TYR A 28 -15.29 0.31 7.21
C TYR A 28 -16.07 0.34 8.54
N GLU A 29 -15.37 0.63 9.63
CA GLU A 29 -15.96 0.87 10.94
C GLU A 29 -15.84 2.35 11.26
N GLY A 30 -16.84 2.93 11.95
CA GLY A 30 -17.05 4.37 12.05
C GLY A 30 -15.94 5.20 12.69
N ASP A 31 -14.96 4.56 13.33
CA ASP A 31 -13.76 5.18 13.92
C ASP A 31 -12.48 4.95 13.11
N TRP A 32 -12.60 4.40 11.90
CA TRP A 32 -11.46 4.20 11.00
C TRP A 32 -10.90 5.54 10.54
N PRO A 33 -9.64 5.87 10.83
CA PRO A 33 -9.04 7.13 10.40
C PRO A 33 -8.76 7.08 8.90
N SER A 34 -9.50 7.87 8.12
CA SER A 34 -9.24 8.09 6.69
C SER A 34 -7.98 8.94 6.52
N ILE A 35 -6.80 8.34 6.70
CA ILE A 35 -5.52 9.03 6.61
C ILE A 35 -4.96 8.85 5.21
N PRO A 36 -4.81 9.92 4.42
CA PRO A 36 -4.21 9.83 3.09
C PRO A 36 -2.78 9.28 3.16
N HIS A 37 -2.52 8.24 2.36
CA HIS A 37 -1.25 7.56 2.26
C HIS A 37 -0.87 7.29 0.80
N SER A 38 0.34 6.86 0.54
CA SER A 38 0.80 6.39 -0.77
C SER A 38 1.76 5.22 -0.59
N HIS A 39 1.88 4.40 -1.60
CA HIS A 39 2.77 3.25 -1.60
C HIS A 39 3.46 3.08 -2.96
N SER A 40 4.48 2.21 -3.03
CA SER A 40 5.32 2.00 -4.22
C SER A 40 4.82 0.92 -5.17
N PHE A 41 3.59 0.47 -5.01
CA PHE A 41 2.96 -0.58 -5.81
C PHE A 41 1.60 -0.11 -6.33
N THR A 42 1.08 -0.80 -7.33
CA THR A 42 -0.28 -0.58 -7.83
C THR A 42 -1.27 -1.20 -6.87
N GLU A 43 -2.29 -0.46 -6.48
CA GLU A 43 -3.41 -0.97 -5.69
C GLU A 43 -4.67 -1.14 -6.54
N LEU A 44 -5.29 -2.28 -6.38
CA LEU A 44 -6.61 -2.59 -6.89
C LEU A 44 -7.59 -2.54 -5.73
N PHE A 45 -8.51 -1.58 -5.73
CA PHE A 45 -9.53 -1.41 -4.70
C PHE A 45 -10.90 -1.68 -5.30
N TYR A 46 -11.62 -2.70 -4.82
CA TYR A 46 -12.94 -3.08 -5.32
C TYR A 46 -14.01 -2.96 -4.24
N VAL A 47 -15.03 -2.14 -4.50
CA VAL A 47 -16.16 -1.92 -3.59
C VAL A 47 -17.14 -3.07 -3.69
N ARG A 48 -17.22 -3.89 -2.64
CA ARG A 48 -18.15 -5.04 -2.55
C ARG A 48 -19.57 -4.62 -2.21
N ASP A 49 -19.69 -3.65 -1.29
CA ASP A 49 -20.96 -3.14 -0.81
C ASP A 49 -20.80 -1.77 -0.16
N GLY A 50 -21.93 -1.05 0.00
CA GLY A 50 -21.94 0.29 0.59
C GLY A 50 -21.61 1.39 -0.41
N HIS A 51 -21.44 2.59 0.12
CA HIS A 51 -21.07 3.79 -0.63
C HIS A 51 -20.24 4.72 0.24
N GLY A 52 -19.46 5.58 -0.41
CA GLY A 52 -18.57 6.52 0.26
C GLY A 52 -17.86 7.43 -0.72
N GLU A 53 -16.72 7.91 -0.33
CA GLU A 53 -15.86 8.74 -1.14
C GLU A 53 -14.45 8.15 -1.19
N PHE A 54 -13.74 8.41 -2.25
CA PHE A 54 -12.34 8.05 -2.40
C PHE A 54 -11.54 9.31 -2.74
N LEU A 55 -10.60 9.67 -1.88
CA LEU A 55 -9.67 10.77 -2.12
C LEU A 55 -8.52 10.25 -2.99
N LEU A 56 -8.25 10.92 -4.09
CA LEU A 56 -7.12 10.66 -4.99
C LEU A 56 -6.39 11.97 -5.24
N GLU A 57 -5.17 12.09 -4.74
CA GLU A 57 -4.44 13.34 -4.62
C GLU A 57 -5.26 14.38 -3.84
N ASP A 58 -5.72 15.43 -4.48
CA ASP A 58 -6.54 16.49 -3.87
C ASP A 58 -8.00 16.46 -4.36
N GLU A 59 -8.39 15.43 -5.13
CA GLU A 59 -9.75 15.28 -5.68
C GLU A 59 -10.52 14.19 -4.92
N ILE A 60 -11.80 14.45 -4.65
CA ILE A 60 -12.71 13.52 -3.98
C ILE A 60 -13.70 12.97 -4.99
N TYR A 61 -13.81 11.64 -5.05
CA TYR A 61 -14.71 10.92 -5.95
C TYR A 61 -15.75 10.13 -5.16
N PRO A 62 -17.03 10.21 -5.50
CA PRO A 62 -18.02 9.30 -4.96
C PRO A 62 -17.76 7.88 -5.46
N ILE A 63 -17.83 6.92 -4.56
CA ILE A 63 -17.69 5.49 -4.89
C ILE A 63 -18.85 4.69 -4.31
N SER A 64 -19.21 3.63 -4.97
CA SER A 64 -20.33 2.76 -4.63
C SER A 64 -20.05 1.31 -4.99
N LYS A 65 -20.97 0.44 -4.60
CA LYS A 65 -20.91 -0.98 -4.94
C LYS A 65 -20.62 -1.23 -6.42
N ASP A 66 -19.74 -2.20 -6.68
CA ASP A 66 -19.26 -2.63 -7.98
C ASP A 66 -18.30 -1.61 -8.66
N ASP A 67 -17.84 -0.59 -7.94
CA ASP A 67 -16.76 0.27 -8.42
C ASP A 67 -15.39 -0.37 -8.16
N LEU A 68 -14.52 -0.29 -9.16
CA LEU A 68 -13.11 -0.68 -9.11
C LEU A 68 -12.26 0.57 -9.24
N ILE A 69 -11.41 0.81 -8.28
CA ILE A 69 -10.41 1.87 -8.31
C ILE A 69 -9.06 1.23 -8.55
N ILE A 70 -8.35 1.69 -9.57
CA ILE A 70 -6.96 1.31 -9.83
C ILE A 70 -6.10 2.53 -9.54
N VAL A 71 -5.16 2.38 -8.62
CA VAL A 71 -4.24 3.42 -8.18
C VAL A 71 -2.82 2.96 -8.48
N ASN A 72 -2.14 3.66 -9.38
CA ASN A 72 -0.74 3.41 -9.70
C ASN A 72 0.20 3.80 -8.54
N PRO A 73 1.46 3.35 -8.56
CA PRO A 73 2.42 3.68 -7.51
C PRO A 73 2.54 5.18 -7.24
N HIS A 74 2.75 5.52 -5.98
CA HIS A 74 3.06 6.88 -5.48
C HIS A 74 1.90 7.89 -5.49
N ILE A 75 0.70 7.48 -5.86
CA ILE A 75 -0.49 8.33 -5.78
C ILE A 75 -1.03 8.36 -4.35
N ARG A 76 -1.23 9.56 -3.82
CA ARG A 76 -1.79 9.77 -2.49
C ARG A 76 -3.30 9.52 -2.51
N HIS A 77 -3.78 8.64 -1.64
CA HIS A 77 -5.20 8.26 -1.60
C HIS A 77 -5.65 7.81 -0.22
N THR A 78 -6.97 7.78 -0.02
CA THR A 78 -7.66 7.12 1.10
C THR A 78 -9.14 6.99 0.80
N GLU A 79 -9.79 5.99 1.43
CA GLU A 79 -11.24 5.82 1.41
C GLU A 79 -11.90 6.56 2.58
N ILE A 80 -13.14 7.01 2.36
CA ILE A 80 -13.98 7.66 3.34
C ILE A 80 -15.38 7.07 3.24
N SER A 81 -15.83 6.40 4.31
CA SER A 81 -17.19 5.88 4.37
C SER A 81 -18.09 6.85 5.11
N LYS A 82 -19.17 7.28 4.47
CA LYS A 82 -20.16 8.21 5.05
C LYS A 82 -21.56 7.63 5.11
N GLY A 83 -21.73 6.39 4.64
CA GLY A 83 -23.04 5.81 4.38
C GLY A 83 -23.44 4.67 5.29
N THR A 84 -24.73 4.36 5.21
CA THR A 84 -25.33 3.14 5.75
C THR A 84 -25.95 2.37 4.58
N PRO A 85 -25.47 1.18 4.19
CA PRO A 85 -24.40 0.42 4.81
C PRO A 85 -23.01 1.04 4.58
N PRO A 86 -22.04 0.80 5.50
CA PRO A 86 -20.68 1.28 5.34
C PRO A 86 -19.97 0.58 4.20
N LEU A 87 -18.88 1.18 3.69
CA LEU A 87 -18.04 0.59 2.67
C LEU A 87 -17.51 -0.78 3.11
N SER A 88 -17.68 -1.77 2.24
CA SER A 88 -17.01 -3.07 2.32
C SER A 88 -16.25 -3.29 1.01
N TYR A 89 -14.98 -3.61 1.10
CA TYR A 89 -14.11 -3.61 -0.06
C TYR A 89 -12.99 -4.65 0.01
N PHE A 90 -12.43 -4.97 -1.14
CA PHE A 90 -11.19 -5.69 -1.31
C PHE A 90 -10.09 -4.72 -1.71
N THR A 91 -8.87 -4.92 -1.16
CA THR A 91 -7.66 -4.32 -1.70
C THR A 91 -6.66 -5.41 -2.10
N VAL A 92 -5.96 -5.19 -3.20
CA VAL A 92 -4.88 -6.08 -3.67
C VAL A 92 -3.71 -5.20 -4.10
N GLY A 93 -2.59 -5.33 -3.40
CA GLY A 93 -1.33 -4.65 -3.73
C GLY A 93 -0.49 -5.48 -4.69
N VAL A 94 -0.13 -4.89 -5.83
CA VAL A 94 0.58 -5.56 -6.92
C VAL A 94 1.85 -4.78 -7.27
N ASP A 95 2.99 -5.43 -7.11
CA ASP A 95 4.30 -4.88 -7.49
C ASP A 95 4.68 -5.31 -8.91
N GLY A 96 5.49 -4.46 -9.56
CA GLY A 96 6.07 -4.76 -10.87
C GLY A 96 5.23 -4.34 -12.08
N LEU A 97 4.12 -3.64 -11.89
CA LEU A 97 3.31 -3.11 -12.98
C LEU A 97 2.71 -1.72 -12.69
N SER A 98 2.32 -1.03 -13.75
CA SER A 98 1.53 0.20 -13.74
C SER A 98 0.51 0.16 -14.87
N PHE A 99 -0.72 0.61 -14.62
CA PHE A 99 -1.75 0.70 -15.64
C PHE A 99 -1.62 2.01 -16.44
N SER A 100 -1.72 1.91 -17.75
CA SER A 100 -1.79 3.06 -18.65
C SER A 100 -3.25 3.43 -18.87
N PHE A 101 -3.61 4.64 -18.47
CA PHE A 101 -4.95 5.18 -18.70
C PHE A 101 -4.92 6.18 -19.85
N ASN A 102 -6.02 6.29 -20.61
CA ASN A 102 -6.15 7.30 -21.70
C ASN A 102 -6.32 8.73 -21.12
N THR A 103 -5.61 9.05 -20.02
CA THR A 103 -5.60 10.34 -19.35
C THR A 103 -4.19 10.59 -18.78
N GLN A 104 -3.92 11.81 -18.36
CA GLN A 104 -2.66 12.14 -17.66
C GLN A 104 -2.66 11.71 -16.18
N LYS A 105 -3.79 11.17 -15.68
CA LYS A 105 -3.93 10.73 -14.29
C LYS A 105 -3.38 9.31 -14.14
N GLU A 106 -2.64 9.06 -13.10
CA GLU A 106 -2.08 7.77 -12.72
C GLU A 106 -3.05 6.93 -11.86
N TYR A 107 -4.33 7.18 -12.00
CA TYR A 107 -5.41 6.46 -11.33
C TYR A 107 -6.71 6.53 -12.14
N ARG A 108 -7.60 5.58 -11.92
CA ARG A 108 -8.93 5.59 -12.56
C ARG A 108 -9.95 4.80 -11.75
N ILE A 109 -11.21 5.24 -11.83
CA ILE A 109 -12.36 4.58 -11.25
C ILE A 109 -13.22 4.02 -12.39
N PHE A 110 -13.58 2.76 -12.29
CA PHE A 110 -14.41 2.03 -13.26
C PHE A 110 -15.64 1.47 -12.57
N ASN A 111 -16.82 1.62 -13.19
CA ASN A 111 -18.01 0.92 -12.73
C ASN A 111 -18.07 -0.45 -13.40
N CYS A 112 -17.92 -1.50 -12.61
CA CYS A 112 -17.82 -2.89 -13.09
C CYS A 112 -19.13 -3.67 -12.92
N LYS A 113 -20.28 -3.02 -12.73
CA LYS A 113 -21.58 -3.65 -12.46
C LYS A 113 -21.95 -4.76 -13.45
N GLN A 114 -21.65 -4.57 -14.74
CA GLN A 114 -21.95 -5.57 -15.78
C GLN A 114 -21.00 -6.77 -15.75
N LYS A 115 -19.80 -6.64 -15.19
CA LYS A 115 -18.75 -7.65 -15.12
C LYS A 115 -18.46 -8.14 -13.69
N LYS A 116 -19.32 -7.78 -12.74
CA LYS A 116 -19.10 -8.06 -11.32
C LYS A 116 -18.95 -9.55 -11.00
N LYS A 117 -19.67 -10.44 -11.68
CA LYS A 117 -19.61 -11.89 -11.41
C LYS A 117 -18.21 -12.42 -11.67
N ASP A 118 -17.58 -11.97 -12.77
CA ASP A 118 -16.26 -12.42 -13.17
C ASP A 118 -15.21 -11.87 -12.18
N LEU A 119 -15.28 -10.57 -11.85
CA LEU A 119 -14.35 -9.95 -10.92
C LEU A 119 -14.46 -10.52 -9.50
N LEU A 120 -15.68 -10.62 -8.96
CA LEU A 120 -15.91 -11.18 -7.64
C LEU A 120 -15.44 -12.64 -7.52
N PHE A 121 -15.58 -13.42 -8.59
CA PHE A 121 -15.06 -14.78 -8.61
C PHE A 121 -13.54 -14.77 -8.38
N TYR A 122 -12.78 -13.99 -9.12
CA TYR A 122 -11.32 -13.93 -8.99
C TYR A 122 -10.86 -13.36 -7.65
N PHE A 123 -11.49 -12.27 -7.19
CA PHE A 123 -11.18 -11.72 -5.87
C PHE A 123 -11.47 -12.73 -4.77
N ASN A 124 -12.66 -13.31 -4.71
CA ASN A 124 -13.03 -14.28 -3.68
C ASN A 124 -12.13 -15.51 -3.70
N SER A 125 -11.81 -16.06 -4.90
CA SER A 125 -10.93 -17.22 -5.02
C SER A 125 -9.51 -16.90 -4.53
N LEU A 126 -8.97 -15.71 -4.86
CA LEU A 126 -7.67 -15.27 -4.38
C LEU A 126 -7.66 -15.14 -2.85
N PHE A 127 -8.71 -14.55 -2.28
CA PHE A 127 -8.82 -14.38 -0.82
C PHE A 127 -9.00 -15.71 -0.10
N GLN A 128 -9.78 -16.63 -0.66
CA GLN A 128 -9.95 -17.97 -0.10
C GLN A 128 -8.61 -18.70 -0.05
N GLU A 129 -7.84 -18.69 -1.13
CA GLU A 129 -6.53 -19.34 -1.20
C GLU A 129 -5.52 -18.74 -0.20
N LEU A 130 -5.55 -17.41 -0.03
CA LEU A 130 -4.71 -16.71 0.95
C LEU A 130 -5.12 -17.01 2.41
N ASP A 131 -6.39 -17.27 2.67
CA ASP A 131 -6.90 -17.61 4.00
C ASP A 131 -6.59 -19.07 4.35
N GLU A 132 -6.83 -19.99 3.42
CA GLU A 132 -6.62 -21.44 3.63
C GLU A 132 -5.14 -21.84 3.68
N GLN A 133 -4.27 -21.16 2.94
CA GLN A 133 -2.82 -21.38 2.87
C GLN A 133 -2.43 -22.86 2.67
N SER A 134 -3.20 -23.57 1.87
CA SER A 134 -2.92 -24.96 1.55
C SER A 134 -1.58 -25.11 0.78
N LYS A 135 -1.03 -26.33 0.74
CA LYS A 135 0.27 -26.56 0.07
C LYS A 135 0.25 -26.07 -1.38
N GLY A 136 1.16 -25.12 -1.70
CA GLY A 136 1.31 -24.53 -3.03
C GLY A 136 0.44 -23.28 -3.25
N TYR A 137 -0.18 -22.72 -2.22
CA TYR A 137 -1.02 -21.54 -2.30
C TYR A 137 -0.33 -20.34 -2.94
N GLU A 138 0.97 -20.13 -2.71
CA GLU A 138 1.71 -19.02 -3.33
C GLU A 138 1.71 -19.11 -4.87
N ILE A 139 1.82 -20.32 -5.39
CA ILE A 139 1.81 -20.58 -6.85
C ILE A 139 0.40 -20.32 -7.39
N ILE A 140 -0.63 -20.81 -6.69
CA ILE A 140 -2.02 -20.63 -7.06
C ILE A 140 -2.38 -19.14 -7.02
N CYS A 141 -2.05 -18.43 -5.93
CA CYS A 141 -2.28 -16.99 -5.81
C CYS A 141 -1.60 -16.18 -6.92
N LYS A 142 -0.37 -16.56 -7.29
CA LYS A 142 0.34 -15.92 -8.41
C LYS A 142 -0.42 -16.09 -9.72
N HIS A 143 -0.85 -17.30 -10.07
CA HIS A 143 -1.59 -17.55 -11.31
C HIS A 143 -2.99 -16.90 -11.28
N MET A 144 -3.65 -16.88 -10.13
CA MET A 144 -4.92 -16.16 -9.97
C MET A 144 -4.74 -14.65 -10.19
N LEU A 145 -3.65 -14.08 -9.68
CA LEU A 145 -3.30 -12.68 -9.93
C LEU A 145 -3.09 -12.42 -11.41
N ASP A 146 -2.33 -13.27 -12.11
CA ASP A 146 -2.08 -13.14 -13.55
C ASP A 146 -3.41 -13.12 -14.34
N VAL A 147 -4.32 -14.04 -14.01
CA VAL A 147 -5.66 -14.09 -14.64
C VAL A 147 -6.48 -12.86 -14.30
N LEU A 148 -6.49 -12.43 -13.02
CA LEU A 148 -7.20 -11.22 -12.59
C LEU A 148 -6.73 -9.98 -13.37
N LEU A 149 -5.42 -9.77 -13.50
CA LEU A 149 -4.85 -8.64 -14.23
C LEU A 149 -5.25 -8.63 -15.69
N LEU A 150 -5.22 -9.78 -16.37
CA LEU A 150 -5.67 -9.89 -17.76
C LEU A 150 -7.18 -9.62 -17.90
N GLN A 151 -7.99 -10.06 -16.95
CA GLN A 151 -9.42 -9.74 -16.93
C GLN A 151 -9.65 -8.24 -16.67
N LEU A 152 -8.91 -7.63 -15.77
CA LEU A 152 -8.98 -6.19 -15.52
C LEU A 152 -8.63 -5.40 -16.78
N GLN A 153 -7.56 -5.76 -17.49
CA GLN A 153 -7.19 -5.14 -18.77
C GLN A 153 -8.33 -5.20 -19.79
N ARG A 154 -8.98 -6.37 -19.93
CA ARG A 154 -10.12 -6.57 -20.86
C ARG A 154 -11.36 -5.77 -20.45
N ILE A 155 -11.64 -5.68 -19.14
CA ILE A 155 -12.84 -5.00 -18.62
C ILE A 155 -12.69 -3.49 -18.69
N THR A 156 -11.48 -2.97 -18.41
CA THR A 156 -11.21 -1.54 -18.29
C THR A 156 -10.69 -0.91 -19.59
N ASP A 157 -10.35 -1.74 -20.58
CA ASP A 157 -9.63 -1.33 -21.80
C ASP A 157 -8.37 -0.49 -21.47
N SER A 158 -7.73 -0.85 -20.36
CA SER A 158 -6.54 -0.16 -19.87
C SER A 158 -5.38 -1.15 -19.85
N PRO A 159 -4.42 -1.04 -20.77
CA PRO A 159 -3.23 -1.87 -20.75
C PRO A 159 -2.41 -1.56 -19.52
N PHE A 160 -1.66 -2.55 -19.02
CA PHE A 160 -0.63 -2.32 -18.03
C PHE A 160 0.75 -2.54 -18.64
N GLU A 161 1.70 -1.76 -18.20
CA GLU A 161 3.10 -1.89 -18.52
C GLU A 161 3.82 -2.56 -17.34
N LEU A 162 4.71 -3.49 -17.66
CA LEU A 162 5.60 -4.02 -16.65
C LEU A 162 6.55 -2.89 -16.24
N ILE A 163 6.41 -2.45 -15.02
CA ILE A 163 7.51 -1.72 -14.40
C ILE A 163 8.59 -2.78 -14.26
N THR A 164 9.57 -2.78 -15.17
CA THR A 164 10.79 -3.54 -14.90
C THR A 164 11.22 -3.08 -13.52
N SER A 165 11.03 -3.95 -12.53
CA SER A 165 11.49 -3.69 -11.18
C SER A 165 12.98 -3.45 -11.35
N GLN A 166 13.36 -2.20 -11.48
CA GLN A 166 14.73 -1.85 -11.25
C GLN A 166 14.86 -2.28 -9.80
N THR A 167 15.46 -3.43 -9.58
CA THR A 167 15.91 -3.83 -8.25
C THR A 167 16.53 -2.58 -7.65
N PRO A 168 16.09 -2.18 -6.43
CA PRO A 168 16.64 -0.98 -5.82
C PRO A 168 18.13 -1.04 -6.04
N SER A 169 18.73 0.03 -6.53
CA SER A 169 20.17 0.00 -6.78
C SER A 169 20.80 -0.51 -5.49
N ARG A 170 21.89 -1.22 -5.61
CA ARG A 170 22.59 -1.83 -4.45
C ARG A 170 22.77 -0.82 -3.32
N GLU A 171 22.97 0.45 -3.69
CA GLU A 171 23.10 1.58 -2.79
C GLU A 171 21.77 1.94 -2.11
N CYS A 172 20.66 2.02 -2.84
CA CYS A 172 19.34 2.32 -2.25
C CYS A 172 18.89 1.21 -1.29
N ALA A 173 19.12 -0.06 -1.65
CA ALA A 173 18.82 -1.20 -0.78
C ALA A 173 19.72 -1.20 0.48
N TYR A 174 20.98 -0.80 0.33
CA TYR A 174 21.91 -0.62 1.46
C TYR A 174 21.43 0.49 2.39
N ILE A 175 21.11 1.66 1.85
CA ILE A 175 20.62 2.80 2.62
C ILE A 175 19.33 2.45 3.37
N LYS A 176 18.40 1.75 2.73
CA LYS A 176 17.16 1.29 3.41
C LYS A 176 17.49 0.42 4.62
N ARG A 177 18.32 -0.61 4.45
CA ARG A 177 18.76 -1.48 5.56
C ARG A 177 19.47 -0.70 6.67
N TYR A 178 20.32 0.26 6.29
CA TYR A 178 21.01 1.13 7.25
C TYR A 178 19.99 1.92 8.08
N LEU A 179 18.99 2.53 7.45
CA LEU A 179 17.91 3.25 8.13
C LEU A 179 17.07 2.35 9.05
N ASP A 180 16.80 1.12 8.62
CA ASP A 180 16.05 0.14 9.41
C ASP A 180 16.78 -0.28 10.69
N SER A 181 18.12 -0.33 10.65
CA SER A 181 18.95 -0.77 11.77
C SER A 181 19.42 0.37 12.67
N ASN A 182 19.54 1.59 12.15
CA ASN A 182 20.18 2.72 12.86
C ASN A 182 19.22 3.90 13.07
N TYR A 183 17.90 3.67 13.05
CA TYR A 183 16.88 4.73 13.12
C TYR A 183 17.01 5.64 14.35
N GLY A 184 17.60 5.15 15.46
CA GLY A 184 17.81 5.92 16.68
C GLY A 184 18.95 6.96 16.58
N GLU A 185 19.80 6.89 15.55
CA GLU A 185 20.94 7.76 15.39
C GLU A 185 20.57 9.10 14.71
N ASN A 186 21.47 10.09 14.85
CA ASN A 186 21.30 11.37 14.14
C ASN A 186 21.72 11.23 12.67
N ILE A 187 20.79 10.81 11.84
CA ILE A 187 21.01 10.56 10.41
C ILE A 187 20.55 11.76 9.59
N THR A 188 21.46 12.26 8.75
CA THR A 188 21.18 13.33 7.78
C THR A 188 21.27 12.79 6.35
N LEU A 189 20.69 13.53 5.39
CA LEU A 189 20.80 13.16 3.98
C LEU A 189 22.26 13.20 3.49
N ASP A 190 23.05 14.14 3.99
CA ASP A 190 24.50 14.22 3.67
C ASP A 190 25.26 13.00 4.20
N HIS A 191 24.92 12.51 5.41
CA HIS A 191 25.47 11.27 5.95
C HIS A 191 25.14 10.05 5.07
N LEU A 192 23.88 9.92 4.65
CA LEU A 192 23.43 8.83 3.76
C LEU A 192 24.12 8.91 2.39
N ALA A 193 24.31 10.10 1.87
CA ALA A 193 25.02 10.35 0.61
C ALA A 193 26.49 9.91 0.69
N ALA A 194 27.16 10.24 1.79
CA ALA A 194 28.54 9.79 2.05
C ALA A 194 28.62 8.25 2.15
N LEU A 195 27.71 7.60 2.88
CA LEU A 195 27.65 6.14 3.02
C LEU A 195 27.45 5.41 1.70
N SER A 196 26.68 6.00 0.78
CA SER A 196 26.37 5.42 -0.53
C SER A 196 27.33 5.84 -1.64
N HIS A 197 28.26 6.74 -1.36
CA HIS A 197 29.14 7.40 -2.35
C HIS A 197 28.37 8.09 -3.48
N LEU A 198 27.15 8.55 -3.21
CA LEU A 198 26.28 9.22 -4.16
C LEU A 198 26.09 10.70 -3.80
N ASN A 199 25.79 11.52 -4.81
CA ASN A 199 25.29 12.86 -4.56
C ASN A 199 23.94 12.79 -3.84
N LYS A 200 23.71 13.64 -2.83
CA LYS A 200 22.50 13.63 -2.00
C LYS A 200 21.20 13.81 -2.79
N TYR A 201 21.21 14.65 -3.83
CA TYR A 201 20.02 14.84 -4.69
C TYR A 201 19.73 13.60 -5.53
N TYR A 202 20.78 12.99 -6.06
CA TYR A 202 20.67 11.74 -6.82
C TYR A 202 20.20 10.60 -5.94
N LEU A 203 20.79 10.42 -4.74
CA LEU A 203 20.33 9.44 -3.77
C LEU A 203 18.86 9.64 -3.41
N SER A 204 18.47 10.87 -3.04
CA SER A 204 17.09 11.19 -2.68
C SER A 204 16.11 10.87 -3.81
N HIS A 205 16.44 11.29 -5.06
CA HIS A 205 15.63 11.00 -6.23
C HIS A 205 15.51 9.49 -6.50
N ARG A 206 16.63 8.76 -6.48
CA ARG A 206 16.66 7.31 -6.72
C ARG A 206 15.92 6.55 -5.63
N PHE A 207 16.15 6.88 -4.37
CA PHE A 207 15.48 6.26 -3.23
C PHE A 207 13.95 6.51 -3.30
N THR A 208 13.54 7.75 -3.57
CA THR A 208 12.12 8.10 -3.74
C THR A 208 11.51 7.35 -4.91
N LYS A 209 12.22 7.24 -6.04
CA LYS A 209 11.76 6.48 -7.19
C LYS A 209 11.49 5.01 -6.87
N TYR A 210 12.31 4.39 -5.98
CA TYR A 210 12.17 2.97 -5.62
C TYR A 210 11.21 2.71 -4.47
N TYR A 211 11.23 3.58 -3.45
CA TYR A 211 10.49 3.33 -2.21
C TYR A 211 9.30 4.27 -2.02
N GLY A 212 9.00 5.15 -2.99
CA GLY A 212 7.87 6.08 -2.95
C GLY A 212 8.01 7.22 -1.95
N ILE A 213 9.06 7.23 -1.17
CA ILE A 213 9.26 8.15 -0.06
C ILE A 213 10.74 8.54 0.03
N SER A 214 11.03 9.80 0.38
CA SER A 214 12.42 10.23 0.53
C SER A 214 13.11 9.51 1.71
N PRO A 215 14.46 9.34 1.69
CA PRO A 215 15.18 8.65 2.76
C PRO A 215 14.87 9.20 4.15
N ILE A 216 14.80 10.52 4.30
CA ILE A 216 14.53 11.17 5.60
C ILE A 216 13.07 10.99 6.04
N ASN A 217 12.12 11.02 5.12
CA ASN A 217 10.74 10.71 5.44
C ASN A 217 10.55 9.23 5.80
N TYR A 218 11.25 8.33 5.12
CA TYR A 218 11.31 6.91 5.47
C TYR A 218 11.85 6.70 6.90
N LEU A 219 12.96 7.36 7.25
CA LEU A 219 13.50 7.35 8.62
C LEU A 219 12.47 7.82 9.65
N THR A 220 11.79 8.94 9.34
CA THR A 220 10.74 9.50 10.21
C THR A 220 9.61 8.50 10.42
N GLN A 221 9.13 7.85 9.33
CA GLN A 221 8.08 6.85 9.42
C GLN A 221 8.53 5.64 10.26
N LYS A 222 9.74 5.13 10.06
CA LYS A 222 10.31 4.02 10.85
C LYS A 222 10.36 4.36 12.34
N ARG A 223 10.78 5.58 12.68
CA ARG A 223 10.80 6.08 14.07
C ARG A 223 9.40 6.13 14.68
N ILE A 224 8.40 6.56 13.91
CA ILE A 224 7.00 6.59 14.35
C ILE A 224 6.49 5.17 14.59
N ASP A 225 6.81 4.21 13.74
CA ASP A 225 6.35 2.83 13.91
C ASP A 225 6.95 2.19 15.16
N VAL A 226 8.26 2.36 15.40
CA VAL A 226 8.89 1.91 16.65
C VAL A 226 8.33 2.68 17.87
N CYS A 227 8.03 3.97 17.72
CA CYS A 227 7.37 4.74 18.78
C CYS A 227 6.01 4.14 19.16
N LYS A 228 5.20 3.71 18.19
CA LYS A 228 3.91 3.02 18.46
C LYS A 228 4.14 1.76 19.28
N GLU A 229 5.10 0.92 18.89
CA GLU A 229 5.45 -0.31 19.63
C GLU A 229 5.85 -0.01 21.07
N LEU A 230 6.69 0.99 21.31
CA LEU A 230 7.11 1.40 22.65
C LEU A 230 5.95 1.99 23.46
N LEU A 231 5.05 2.76 22.83
CA LEU A 231 3.85 3.30 23.49
C LEU A 231 2.88 2.20 23.93
N GLU A 232 2.81 1.09 23.20
CA GLU A 232 1.93 -0.04 23.48
C GLU A 232 2.51 -1.03 24.50
N ASN A 233 3.84 -1.20 24.52
CA ASN A 233 4.50 -2.29 25.22
C ASN A 233 5.46 -1.83 26.33
N SER A 234 5.52 -0.52 26.63
CA SER A 234 6.36 0.01 27.70
C SER A 234 5.70 1.15 28.45
N ASP A 235 6.26 1.46 29.64
CA ASP A 235 5.86 2.61 30.46
C ASP A 235 6.82 3.81 30.33
N TYR A 236 7.74 3.80 29.37
CA TYR A 236 8.66 4.92 29.14
C TYR A 236 7.92 6.24 28.96
N GLY A 237 8.47 7.31 29.50
CA GLY A 237 7.99 8.66 29.24
C GLY A 237 8.02 9.02 27.75
N ILE A 238 7.13 9.90 27.29
CA ILE A 238 7.10 10.30 25.88
C ILE A 238 8.43 10.99 25.48
N SER A 239 9.06 11.69 26.42
CA SER A 239 10.39 12.29 26.25
C SER A 239 11.45 11.23 26.03
N ASP A 240 11.43 10.17 26.85
CA ASP A 240 12.41 9.08 26.74
C ASP A 240 12.24 8.32 25.43
N ILE A 241 10.98 8.03 25.05
CA ILE A 241 10.70 7.43 23.75
C ILE A 241 11.22 8.30 22.61
N ALA A 242 11.05 9.65 22.68
CA ALA A 242 11.55 10.54 21.64
C ALA A 242 13.06 10.36 21.44
N HIS A 243 13.82 10.31 22.53
CA HIS A 243 15.27 10.08 22.48
C HIS A 243 15.63 8.69 21.97
N LEU A 244 14.96 7.64 22.48
CA LEU A 244 15.20 6.25 22.07
C LEU A 244 14.99 6.02 20.58
N VAL A 245 13.96 6.64 20.00
CA VAL A 245 13.68 6.50 18.56
C VAL A 245 14.39 7.54 17.68
N GLY A 246 15.25 8.40 18.27
CA GLY A 246 16.12 9.31 17.54
C GLY A 246 15.52 10.67 17.16
N PHE A 247 14.42 11.09 17.79
CA PHE A 247 13.94 12.48 17.63
C PHE A 247 14.74 13.43 18.51
N SER A 248 15.04 14.61 17.97
CA SER A 248 15.80 15.64 18.68
C SER A 248 15.05 16.26 19.86
N SER A 249 13.72 16.10 19.92
CA SER A 249 12.89 16.57 21.02
C SER A 249 11.53 15.86 21.06
N GLN A 250 10.91 15.84 22.25
CA GLN A 250 9.52 15.37 22.43
C GLN A 250 8.54 16.18 21.59
N SER A 251 8.76 17.48 21.40
CA SER A 251 7.87 18.33 20.59
C SER A 251 7.89 17.93 19.13
N TYR A 252 9.09 17.65 18.59
CA TYR A 252 9.23 17.19 17.21
C TYR A 252 8.64 15.80 16.99
N LEU A 253 8.86 14.85 17.93
CA LEU A 253 8.15 13.57 17.92
C LEU A 253 6.63 13.80 17.88
N SER A 254 6.07 14.63 18.79
CA SER A 254 4.62 14.84 18.91
C SER A 254 4.00 15.41 17.64
N GLN A 255 4.68 16.35 16.98
CA GLN A 255 4.24 16.91 15.70
C GLN A 255 4.26 15.86 14.57
N SER A 256 5.39 15.11 14.46
CA SER A 256 5.54 14.07 13.44
C SER A 256 4.55 12.93 13.64
N PHE A 257 4.35 12.50 14.89
CA PHE A 257 3.39 11.46 15.25
C PHE A 257 1.96 11.90 14.94
N ARG A 258 1.58 13.15 15.30
CA ARG A 258 0.25 13.68 15.00
C ARG A 258 0.02 13.78 13.49
N LYS A 259 1.04 14.18 12.72
CA LYS A 259 0.97 14.21 11.25
C LYS A 259 0.76 12.82 10.65
N SER A 260 1.42 11.80 11.21
CA SER A 260 1.34 10.41 10.71
C SER A 260 0.10 9.66 11.20
N CYS A 261 -0.34 9.89 12.44
CA CYS A 261 -1.36 9.07 13.13
C CYS A 261 -2.65 9.84 13.45
N GLY A 262 -2.77 11.12 13.07
CA GLY A 262 -3.94 11.96 13.36
C GLY A 262 -4.12 12.37 14.85
N MET A 263 -3.32 11.81 15.77
CA MET A 263 -3.43 12.04 17.22
C MET A 263 -2.07 12.14 17.89
N THR A 264 -2.05 12.63 19.14
CA THR A 264 -0.80 12.73 19.91
C THR A 264 -0.34 11.36 20.44
N PRO A 265 0.99 11.17 20.72
CA PRO A 265 1.50 9.93 21.33
C PRO A 265 0.79 9.56 22.64
N GLY A 266 0.49 10.57 23.47
CA GLY A 266 -0.21 10.37 24.75
C GLY A 266 -1.66 9.88 24.57
N THR A 267 -2.38 10.42 23.59
CA THR A 267 -3.72 9.97 23.24
C THR A 267 -3.69 8.54 22.70
N TYR A 268 -2.76 8.24 21.81
CA TYR A 268 -2.54 6.90 21.25
C TYR A 268 -2.30 5.86 22.34
N ARG A 269 -1.39 6.13 23.29
CA ARG A 269 -1.13 5.23 24.44
C ARG A 269 -2.39 4.95 25.27
N LYS A 270 -3.17 6.01 25.59
CA LYS A 270 -4.39 5.85 26.37
C LYS A 270 -5.43 4.96 25.69
N LEU A 271 -5.60 5.13 24.38
CA LEU A 271 -6.54 4.32 23.60
C LEU A 271 -6.11 2.84 23.58
N LYS A 272 -4.82 2.57 23.32
CA LYS A 272 -4.31 1.19 23.24
C LYS A 272 -4.32 0.46 24.61
N LYS A 273 -4.00 1.15 25.71
CA LYS A 273 -4.10 0.55 27.06
C LYS A 273 -5.54 0.24 27.45
N LYS A 274 -6.51 1.10 27.14
CA LYS A 274 -7.95 0.81 27.38
C LYS A 274 -8.48 -0.37 26.57
N GLY A 275 -7.94 -0.61 25.38
CA GLY A 275 -8.30 -1.77 24.56
C GLY A 275 -7.81 -3.10 25.15
N LYS A 276 -6.62 -3.10 25.81
CA LYS A 276 -6.06 -4.29 26.47
C LYS A 276 -6.73 -4.66 27.81
N GLU A 277 -7.42 -3.72 28.47
CA GLU A 277 -8.14 -3.96 29.73
C GLU A 277 -9.57 -4.52 29.51
N LYS A 278 -10.07 -4.52 28.28
CA LYS A 278 -11.42 -4.97 27.92
C LYS A 278 -11.46 -6.29 27.13
N GLY A 279 -10.34 -6.89 26.83
CA GLY A 279 -10.19 -8.20 26.19
C GLY A 279 -9.51 -9.20 27.13
#